data_b1b6f1773044c3744196a96b8e44a237
#
_entry.id   b1b6f1773044c3744196a96b8e44a237
#
_cell.length_a   1.000
_cell.length_b   1.000
_cell.length_c   1.000
_cell.angle_alpha   90.00
_cell.angle_beta   90.00
_cell.angle_gamma   90.00
#
_symmetry.space_group_name_H-M   'P 1'
#
loop_
_entity.id
_entity.type
_entity.pdbx_description
1 polymer ?
#
loop_
_entity_poly.entity_id
_entity_poly.type
_entity_poly.pdbx_seq_one_letter_code
_entity_poly.pdbx_strand_id
1 'polypeptide(L)'
;VLLGSGGFIVLDWLVNTVLLPRSIVVMAPIFGLLSLVGLRLGIRWLTRIHLLGVPQQERRVVAIYGAGTAGIQLHESLQYLHNYQVRVFVDDDPTLQGRQLRGLPVHSPADLVRLRESLDLHSIFLALPSANHQRRREILEQLRPLHLGVKILPTLDQLLNSRGSYKALQ
;
A
#
# COMPACT_ATOMS: atom_id res chain seq x y z
N VAL A 1 19.94 -44.99 19.39
CA VAL A 1 21.42 -44.91 19.43
C VAL A 1 22.07 -45.66 18.26
N LEU A 2 21.44 -46.72 17.70
CA LEU A 2 22.00 -47.54 16.61
C LEU A 2 21.88 -46.90 15.18
N LEU A 3 21.04 -45.90 14.96
CA LEU A 3 20.89 -45.23 13.66
C LEU A 3 21.93 -44.12 13.41
N GLY A 4 22.57 -43.62 14.45
CA GLY A 4 23.62 -42.61 14.32
C GLY A 4 24.99 -43.17 13.94
N SER A 5 25.31 -44.39 14.36
CA SER A 5 26.62 -45.02 14.08
C SER A 5 26.75 -45.49 12.63
N GLY A 6 25.65 -45.93 12.01
CA GLY A 6 25.67 -46.36 10.60
C GLY A 6 25.96 -45.23 9.62
N GLY A 7 25.44 -44.03 9.91
CA GLY A 7 25.69 -42.82 9.10
C GLY A 7 27.15 -42.37 9.14
N PHE A 8 27.79 -42.50 10.30
CA PHE A 8 29.20 -42.15 10.46
C PHE A 8 30.11 -43.15 9.71
N ILE A 9 29.81 -44.45 9.76
CA ILE A 9 30.58 -45.47 9.06
C ILE A 9 30.47 -45.32 7.54
N VAL A 10 29.28 -45.02 7.02
CA VAL A 10 29.05 -44.75 5.59
C VAL A 10 29.78 -43.49 5.15
N LEU A 11 29.78 -42.46 5.98
CA LEU A 11 30.47 -41.20 5.69
C LEU A 11 32.00 -41.40 5.72
N ASP A 12 32.51 -42.14 6.69
CA ASP A 12 33.93 -42.45 6.82
C ASP A 12 34.40 -43.34 5.66
N TRP A 13 33.60 -44.34 5.25
CA TRP A 13 33.86 -45.18 4.08
C TRP A 13 33.83 -44.36 2.77
N LEU A 14 32.89 -43.41 2.60
CA LEU A 14 32.79 -42.55 1.44
C LEU A 14 33.97 -41.56 1.35
N VAL A 15 34.44 -41.05 2.49
CA VAL A 15 35.58 -40.13 2.57
C VAL A 15 36.91 -40.84 2.34
N ASN A 16 37.04 -42.12 2.76
CA ASN A 16 38.28 -42.88 2.63
C ASN A 16 38.39 -43.67 1.32
N THR A 17 37.27 -44.06 0.68
CA THR A 17 37.29 -44.87 -0.55
C THR A 17 37.23 -44.03 -1.83
N VAL A 18 36.62 -42.84 -1.78
CA VAL A 18 36.68 -41.91 -2.90
C VAL A 18 37.88 -41.00 -2.65
N LEU A 19 38.91 -41.11 -3.51
CA LEU A 19 40.12 -40.27 -3.55
C LEU A 19 39.82 -38.77 -3.71
N LEU A 20 38.96 -38.23 -2.83
CA LEU A 20 38.67 -36.81 -2.76
C LEU A 20 39.78 -36.12 -1.97
N PRO A 21 40.50 -35.19 -2.56
CA PRO A 21 41.49 -34.43 -1.82
C PRO A 21 40.81 -33.78 -0.62
N ARG A 22 41.45 -33.86 0.55
CA ARG A 22 40.93 -33.33 1.84
C ARG A 22 40.45 -31.90 1.74
N SER A 23 40.98 -31.13 0.77
CA SER A 23 40.55 -29.77 0.43
C SER A 23 39.10 -29.70 -0.04
N ILE A 24 38.59 -30.71 -0.76
CA ILE A 24 37.21 -30.72 -1.27
C ILE A 24 36.21 -30.87 -0.12
N VAL A 25 36.52 -31.70 0.87
CA VAL A 25 35.66 -31.94 2.04
C VAL A 25 35.46 -30.66 2.87
N VAL A 26 36.49 -29.82 2.94
CA VAL A 26 36.40 -28.53 3.64
C VAL A 26 35.79 -27.43 2.77
N MET A 27 36.10 -27.43 1.48
CA MET A 27 35.61 -26.37 0.57
C MET A 27 34.15 -26.55 0.19
N ALA A 28 33.64 -27.78 0.03
CA ALA A 28 32.27 -28.03 -0.38
C ALA A 28 31.21 -27.39 0.56
N PRO A 29 31.30 -27.53 1.89
CA PRO A 29 30.33 -26.88 2.79
C PRO A 29 30.47 -25.34 2.78
N ILE A 30 31.67 -24.81 2.57
CA ILE A 30 31.90 -23.38 2.48
C ILE A 30 31.21 -22.81 1.22
N PHE A 31 31.42 -23.46 0.08
CA PHE A 31 30.75 -23.08 -1.17
C PHE A 31 29.24 -23.27 -1.10
N GLY A 32 28.75 -24.31 -0.42
CA GLY A 32 27.34 -24.54 -0.18
C GLY A 32 26.72 -23.41 0.64
N LEU A 33 27.35 -22.99 1.73
CA LEU A 33 26.91 -21.86 2.55
C LEU A 33 26.93 -20.55 1.78
N LEU A 34 28.01 -20.26 1.06
CA LEU A 34 28.11 -19.06 0.23
C LEU A 34 27.03 -19.02 -0.87
N SER A 35 26.74 -20.17 -1.49
CA SER A 35 25.67 -20.28 -2.49
C SER A 35 24.30 -20.03 -1.90
N LEU A 36 24.00 -20.61 -0.72
CA LEU A 36 22.72 -20.39 -0.03
C LEU A 36 22.54 -18.92 0.39
N VAL A 37 23.59 -18.31 0.95
CA VAL A 37 23.56 -16.89 1.33
C VAL A 37 23.44 -16.00 0.10
N GLY A 38 24.22 -16.31 -0.95
CA GLY A 38 24.17 -15.57 -2.21
C GLY A 38 22.80 -15.65 -2.89
N LEU A 39 22.20 -16.84 -2.92
CA LEU A 39 20.86 -17.05 -3.45
C LEU A 39 19.81 -16.26 -2.63
N ARG A 40 19.90 -16.33 -1.30
CA ARG A 40 18.98 -15.61 -0.41
C ARG A 40 19.09 -14.08 -0.57
N LEU A 41 20.31 -13.57 -0.67
CA LEU A 41 20.55 -12.15 -0.91
C LEU A 41 20.11 -11.73 -2.32
N GLY A 42 20.36 -12.57 -3.32
CA GLY A 42 19.93 -12.37 -4.70
C GLY A 42 18.41 -12.32 -4.82
N ILE A 43 17.70 -13.26 -4.20
CA ILE A 43 16.22 -13.24 -4.17
C ILE A 43 15.74 -11.99 -3.44
N ARG A 44 16.33 -11.64 -2.30
CA ARG A 44 15.96 -10.45 -1.55
C ARG A 44 16.24 -9.15 -2.32
N TRP A 45 17.32 -9.10 -3.09
CA TRP A 45 17.66 -7.97 -3.96
C TRP A 45 16.71 -7.88 -5.15
N LEU A 46 16.42 -9.02 -5.79
CA LEU A 46 15.49 -9.12 -6.91
C LEU A 46 14.06 -8.75 -6.50
N THR A 47 13.61 -9.24 -5.34
CA THR A 47 12.30 -8.86 -4.80
C THR A 47 12.25 -7.38 -4.42
N ARG A 48 13.33 -6.81 -3.90
CA ARG A 48 13.41 -5.36 -3.69
C ARG A 48 13.32 -4.58 -4.99
N ILE A 49 14.02 -5.00 -6.04
CA ILE A 49 13.96 -4.32 -7.34
C ILE A 49 12.61 -4.51 -8.01
N HIS A 50 12.06 -5.72 -8.00
CA HIS A 50 10.77 -5.99 -8.65
C HIS A 50 9.55 -5.57 -7.82
N LEU A 51 9.61 -5.61 -6.48
CA LEU A 51 8.51 -5.16 -5.63
C LEU A 51 8.63 -3.67 -5.24
N LEU A 52 9.85 -3.11 -5.23
CA LEU A 52 10.09 -1.67 -5.02
C LEU A 52 10.40 -0.93 -6.32
N GLY A 53 10.69 -1.66 -7.40
CA GLY A 53 10.85 -1.16 -8.77
C GLY A 53 9.53 -1.13 -9.55
N VAL A 54 8.38 -1.16 -8.87
CA VAL A 54 7.21 -0.47 -9.42
C VAL A 54 7.73 0.95 -9.67
N PRO A 55 7.76 1.43 -10.95
CA PRO A 55 8.19 2.78 -11.21
C PRO A 55 7.49 3.62 -10.17
N GLN A 56 8.22 4.52 -9.55
CA GLN A 56 7.69 5.49 -8.61
C GLN A 56 6.77 6.36 -9.47
N GLN A 57 5.64 5.74 -9.82
CA GLN A 57 4.53 6.39 -10.47
C GLN A 57 4.20 7.44 -9.45
N GLU A 58 4.49 8.66 -9.79
CA GLU A 58 4.36 9.83 -8.93
C GLU A 58 3.09 9.67 -8.13
N ARG A 59 3.25 9.37 -6.84
CA ARG A 59 2.11 9.09 -5.98
C ARG A 59 1.25 10.33 -6.02
N ARG A 60 0.10 10.24 -6.64
CA ARG A 60 -0.80 11.39 -6.75
C ARG A 60 -1.17 11.85 -5.37
N VAL A 61 -0.73 13.04 -5.03
CA VAL A 61 -1.05 13.66 -3.75
C VAL A 61 -2.54 14.00 -3.76
N VAL A 62 -3.25 13.56 -2.73
CA VAL A 62 -4.70 13.69 -2.65
C VAL A 62 -5.14 14.20 -1.29
N ALA A 63 -6.27 14.89 -1.28
CA ALA A 63 -7.00 15.25 -0.07
C ALA A 63 -8.24 14.37 0.08
N ILE A 64 -8.70 14.20 1.31
CA ILE A 64 -10.00 13.58 1.61
C ILE A 64 -10.92 14.63 2.18
N TYR A 65 -12.06 14.85 1.54
CA TYR A 65 -13.12 15.71 2.02
C TYR A 65 -14.10 14.88 2.86
N GLY A 66 -14.20 15.22 4.14
CA GLY A 66 -14.91 14.50 5.17
C GLY A 66 -13.92 13.82 6.14
N ALA A 67 -13.80 14.35 7.37
CA ALA A 67 -12.93 13.84 8.43
C ALA A 67 -13.69 12.93 9.42
N GLY A 68 -14.85 12.42 9.05
CA GLY A 68 -15.64 11.47 9.81
C GLY A 68 -15.16 10.03 9.61
N THR A 69 -15.97 9.07 10.09
CA THR A 69 -15.66 7.63 10.02
C THR A 69 -15.39 7.14 8.59
N ALA A 70 -16.18 7.63 7.62
CA ALA A 70 -16.00 7.25 6.21
C ALA A 70 -14.68 7.77 5.64
N GLY A 71 -14.25 8.97 6.03
CA GLY A 71 -12.95 9.53 5.63
C GLY A 71 -11.78 8.73 6.19
N ILE A 72 -11.89 8.28 7.44
CA ILE A 72 -10.87 7.40 8.07
C ILE A 72 -10.77 6.08 7.33
N GLN A 73 -11.89 5.42 7.06
CA GLN A 73 -11.93 4.15 6.33
C GLN A 73 -11.35 4.30 4.91
N LEU A 74 -11.68 5.40 4.25
CA LEU A 74 -11.12 5.71 2.94
C LEU A 74 -9.61 5.92 3.00
N HIS A 75 -9.11 6.67 3.98
CA HIS A 75 -7.68 6.85 4.20
C HIS A 75 -6.97 5.50 4.38
N GLU A 76 -7.49 4.64 5.24
CA GLU A 76 -6.94 3.30 5.47
C GLU A 76 -6.94 2.47 4.18
N SER A 77 -8.01 2.53 3.39
CA SER A 77 -8.11 1.83 2.11
C SER A 77 -7.09 2.37 1.08
N LEU A 78 -6.90 3.69 1.03
CA LEU A 78 -5.94 4.32 0.11
C LEU A 78 -4.48 4.04 0.48
N GLN A 79 -4.16 3.72 1.74
CA GLN A 79 -2.81 3.31 2.13
C GLN A 79 -2.35 2.02 1.46
N TYR A 80 -3.28 1.11 1.13
CA TYR A 80 -2.98 -0.11 0.39
C TYR A 80 -2.81 0.13 -1.12
N LEU A 81 -3.30 1.27 -1.61
CA LEU A 81 -3.16 1.66 -3.01
C LEU A 81 -1.89 2.50 -3.19
N HIS A 82 -0.85 1.91 -3.76
CA HIS A 82 0.45 2.56 -3.94
C HIS A 82 0.44 3.83 -4.81
N ASN A 83 -0.68 4.07 -5.51
CA ASN A 83 -0.83 5.16 -6.48
C ASN A 83 -1.26 6.50 -5.84
N TYR A 84 -1.72 6.49 -4.59
CA TYR A 84 -2.23 7.68 -3.91
C TYR A 84 -1.48 7.94 -2.61
N GLN A 85 -1.25 9.21 -2.33
CA GLN A 85 -0.71 9.67 -1.06
C GLN A 85 -1.66 10.70 -0.46
N VAL A 86 -2.39 10.31 0.59
CA VAL A 86 -3.22 11.25 1.34
C VAL A 86 -2.31 12.14 2.18
N ARG A 87 -2.48 13.46 2.07
CA ARG A 87 -1.70 14.45 2.82
C ARG A 87 -2.53 15.23 3.82
N VAL A 88 -3.83 15.34 3.60
CA VAL A 88 -4.70 16.24 4.36
C VAL A 88 -6.13 15.76 4.34
N PHE A 89 -6.83 15.98 5.45
CA PHE A 89 -8.28 15.94 5.51
C PHE A 89 -8.84 17.36 5.41
N VAL A 90 -10.02 17.47 4.84
CA VAL A 90 -10.80 18.72 4.79
C VAL A 90 -12.18 18.44 5.32
N ASP A 91 -12.68 19.28 6.21
CA ASP A 91 -14.03 19.12 6.78
C ASP A 91 -14.68 20.46 7.03
N ASP A 92 -16.01 20.52 6.86
CA ASP A 92 -16.81 21.71 7.15
C ASP A 92 -17.00 21.92 8.65
N ASP A 93 -16.88 20.87 9.46
CA ASP A 93 -17.09 20.94 10.91
C ASP A 93 -15.94 21.67 11.60
N PRO A 94 -16.19 22.89 12.17
CA PRO A 94 -15.15 23.67 12.84
C PRO A 94 -14.53 22.92 14.03
N THR A 95 -15.26 21.97 14.63
CA THR A 95 -14.77 21.20 15.79
C THR A 95 -13.67 20.21 15.42
N LEU A 96 -13.62 19.79 14.17
CA LEU A 96 -12.60 18.89 13.63
C LEU A 96 -11.41 19.64 13.05
N GLN A 97 -11.62 20.88 12.61
CA GLN A 97 -10.57 21.69 12.01
C GLN A 97 -9.42 22.00 12.98
N GLY A 98 -8.20 22.02 12.47
CA GLY A 98 -6.99 22.22 13.26
C GLY A 98 -6.54 20.98 14.06
N ARG A 99 -7.32 19.90 14.08
CA ARG A 99 -6.94 18.64 14.71
C ARG A 99 -6.12 17.75 13.77
N GLN A 100 -5.50 16.75 14.36
CA GLN A 100 -4.84 15.68 13.59
C GLN A 100 -5.70 14.42 13.63
N LEU A 101 -5.94 13.85 12.45
CA LEU A 101 -6.66 12.61 12.27
C LEU A 101 -5.74 11.58 11.58
N ARG A 102 -5.48 10.47 12.24
CA ARG A 102 -4.51 9.45 11.74
C ARG A 102 -3.13 10.06 11.35
N GLY A 103 -2.67 11.07 12.09
CA GLY A 103 -1.40 11.76 11.84
C GLY A 103 -1.43 12.78 10.71
N LEU A 104 -2.60 13.04 10.10
CA LEU A 104 -2.80 14.04 9.06
C LEU A 104 -3.62 15.23 9.60
N PRO A 105 -3.31 16.46 9.21
CA PRO A 105 -4.04 17.63 9.64
C PRO A 105 -5.43 17.68 8.99
N VAL A 106 -6.41 18.24 9.72
CA VAL A 106 -7.75 18.55 9.21
C VAL A 106 -7.83 20.04 8.97
N HIS A 107 -8.13 20.45 7.75
CA HIS A 107 -8.23 21.83 7.33
C HIS A 107 -9.66 22.22 6.99
N SER A 108 -9.90 23.53 6.96
CA SER A 108 -11.15 24.12 6.44
C SER A 108 -11.20 24.00 4.92
N PRO A 109 -12.40 23.92 4.30
CA PRO A 109 -12.57 24.01 2.85
C PRO A 109 -12.00 25.32 2.27
N ALA A 110 -12.01 26.41 3.02
CA ALA A 110 -11.42 27.70 2.62
C ALA A 110 -9.90 27.63 2.38
N ASP A 111 -9.21 26.70 3.04
CA ASP A 111 -7.77 26.50 2.89
C ASP A 111 -7.38 25.73 1.62
N LEU A 112 -8.35 25.13 0.92
CA LEU A 112 -8.10 24.25 -0.23
C LEU A 112 -7.32 24.92 -1.36
N VAL A 113 -7.54 26.20 -1.61
CA VAL A 113 -6.79 26.96 -2.63
C VAL A 113 -5.29 26.94 -2.29
N ARG A 114 -4.97 27.30 -1.06
CA ARG A 114 -3.59 27.31 -0.57
C ARG A 114 -2.98 25.91 -0.52
N LEU A 115 -3.75 24.93 -0.06
CA LEU A 115 -3.30 23.54 0.04
C LEU A 115 -3.02 22.91 -1.32
N ARG A 116 -3.81 23.25 -2.34
CA ARG A 116 -3.59 22.81 -3.71
C ARG A 116 -2.19 23.18 -4.18
N GLU A 117 -1.80 24.41 -3.99
CA GLU A 117 -0.50 24.92 -4.45
C GLU A 117 0.66 24.42 -3.57
N SER A 118 0.49 24.44 -2.25
CA SER A 118 1.56 24.08 -1.31
C SER A 118 1.86 22.59 -1.27
N LEU A 119 0.87 21.73 -1.50
CA LEU A 119 0.99 20.27 -1.45
C LEU A 119 0.95 19.61 -2.84
N ASP A 120 0.79 20.37 -3.90
CA ASP A 120 0.61 19.88 -5.27
C ASP A 120 -0.53 18.85 -5.35
N LEU A 121 -1.72 19.23 -4.87
CA LEU A 121 -2.87 18.32 -4.82
C LEU A 121 -3.39 18.04 -6.23
N HIS A 122 -3.39 16.77 -6.60
CA HIS A 122 -3.90 16.29 -7.89
C HIS A 122 -5.40 16.00 -7.89
N SER A 123 -5.91 15.50 -6.78
CA SER A 123 -7.31 15.06 -6.69
C SER A 123 -7.83 15.15 -5.26
N ILE A 124 -9.15 15.25 -5.15
CA ILE A 124 -9.86 15.23 -3.88
C ILE A 124 -10.85 14.06 -3.87
N PHE A 125 -10.86 13.30 -2.80
CA PHE A 125 -11.79 12.19 -2.60
C PHE A 125 -12.91 12.65 -1.65
N LEU A 126 -14.16 12.51 -2.09
CA LEU A 126 -15.33 12.81 -1.26
C LEU A 126 -15.75 11.59 -0.46
N ALA A 127 -15.63 11.70 0.88
CA ALA A 127 -16.02 10.69 1.86
C ALA A 127 -17.22 11.18 2.69
N LEU A 128 -18.33 11.46 2.03
CA LEU A 128 -19.55 12.05 2.63
C LEU A 128 -20.76 11.13 2.42
N PRO A 129 -20.82 9.96 3.08
CA PRO A 129 -21.93 9.01 2.90
C PRO A 129 -23.29 9.57 3.37
N SER A 130 -23.26 10.38 4.42
CA SER A 130 -24.48 10.97 5.04
C SER A 130 -24.91 12.28 4.38
N ALA A 131 -24.15 12.86 3.47
CA ALA A 131 -24.53 14.09 2.79
C ALA A 131 -25.70 13.83 1.83
N ASN A 132 -26.76 14.62 1.94
CA ASN A 132 -27.84 14.60 0.98
C ASN A 132 -27.34 15.09 -0.40
N HIS A 133 -28.16 14.87 -1.44
CA HIS A 133 -27.80 15.25 -2.80
C HIS A 133 -27.53 16.75 -2.97
N GLN A 134 -28.23 17.59 -2.21
CA GLN A 134 -28.06 19.03 -2.26
C GLN A 134 -26.71 19.45 -1.69
N ARG A 135 -26.35 18.95 -0.50
CA ARG A 135 -25.05 19.25 0.13
C ARG A 135 -23.87 18.78 -0.73
N ARG A 136 -24.02 17.62 -1.35
CA ARG A 136 -23.00 17.10 -2.27
C ARG A 136 -22.81 18.00 -3.49
N ARG A 137 -23.89 18.55 -4.05
CA ARG A 137 -23.81 19.54 -5.16
C ARG A 137 -23.11 20.80 -4.73
N GLU A 138 -23.48 21.37 -3.58
CA GLU A 138 -22.85 22.58 -3.02
C GLU A 138 -21.33 22.40 -2.90
N ILE A 139 -20.89 21.28 -2.34
CA ILE A 139 -19.46 20.97 -2.20
C ILE A 139 -18.78 20.83 -3.57
N LEU A 140 -19.42 20.17 -4.53
CA LEU A 140 -18.89 20.04 -5.88
C LEU A 140 -18.76 21.40 -6.59
N GLU A 141 -19.73 22.30 -6.40
CA GLU A 141 -19.68 23.65 -6.92
C GLU A 141 -18.54 24.47 -6.28
N GLN A 142 -18.32 24.33 -4.98
CA GLN A 142 -17.20 24.95 -4.27
C GLN A 142 -15.83 24.43 -4.75
N LEU A 143 -15.74 23.15 -5.11
CA LEU A 143 -14.50 22.54 -5.59
C LEU A 143 -14.22 22.80 -7.07
N ARG A 144 -15.23 23.16 -7.86
CA ARG A 144 -15.13 23.36 -9.30
C ARG A 144 -14.06 24.39 -9.73
N PRO A 145 -13.92 25.57 -9.06
CA PRO A 145 -12.90 26.55 -9.42
C PRO A 145 -11.47 26.05 -9.20
N LEU A 146 -11.28 25.02 -8.36
CA LEU A 146 -9.96 24.49 -8.03
C LEU A 146 -9.37 23.61 -9.13
N HIS A 147 -10.15 23.23 -10.14
CA HIS A 147 -9.74 22.32 -11.22
C HIS A 147 -9.06 21.03 -10.71
N LEU A 148 -9.44 20.56 -9.52
CA LEU A 148 -8.99 19.29 -8.95
C LEU A 148 -9.84 18.15 -9.48
N GLY A 149 -9.22 17.00 -9.72
CA GLY A 149 -9.94 15.78 -10.03
C GLY A 149 -10.78 15.33 -8.83
N VAL A 150 -12.11 15.51 -8.89
CA VAL A 150 -12.99 15.07 -7.81
C VAL A 150 -13.36 13.61 -8.02
N LYS A 151 -13.10 12.76 -7.01
CA LYS A 151 -13.45 11.34 -7.01
C LYS A 151 -14.44 11.06 -5.90
N ILE A 152 -15.60 10.51 -6.28
CA ILE A 152 -16.64 10.08 -5.35
C ILE A 152 -16.53 8.57 -5.22
N LEU A 153 -16.30 8.07 -3.99
CA LEU A 153 -16.42 6.63 -3.77
C LEU A 153 -17.89 6.27 -3.58
N PRO A 154 -18.39 5.30 -4.37
CA PRO A 154 -19.72 4.76 -4.12
C PRO A 154 -19.76 4.12 -2.75
N THR A 155 -20.82 4.35 -2.00
CA THR A 155 -21.07 3.62 -0.75
C THR A 155 -21.30 2.14 -1.06
N LEU A 156 -21.04 1.26 -0.07
CA LEU A 156 -21.28 -0.19 -0.21
C LEU A 156 -22.70 -0.49 -0.73
N ASP A 157 -23.70 0.27 -0.30
CA ASP A 157 -25.09 0.15 -0.77
C ASP A 157 -25.25 0.45 -2.27
N GLN A 158 -24.49 1.42 -2.79
CA GLN A 158 -24.48 1.75 -4.21
C GLN A 158 -23.77 0.67 -5.04
N LEU A 159 -22.73 0.06 -4.47
CA LEU A 159 -22.03 -1.06 -5.10
C LEU A 159 -22.89 -2.33 -5.13
N LEU A 160 -23.65 -2.58 -4.08
CA LEU A 160 -24.57 -3.72 -4.01
C LEU A 160 -25.77 -3.55 -4.95
N ASN A 161 -26.33 -2.34 -5.01
CA ASN A 161 -27.44 -2.03 -5.91
C ASN A 161 -27.01 -2.02 -7.40
N SER A 162 -25.81 -1.60 -7.72
CA SER A 162 -25.28 -1.66 -9.09
C SER A 162 -25.09 -3.10 -9.56
N ARG A 163 -24.66 -4.02 -8.67
CA ARG A 163 -24.59 -5.46 -8.99
C ARG A 163 -25.95 -6.11 -9.18
N GLY A 164 -26.99 -5.62 -8.53
CA GLY A 164 -28.38 -6.09 -8.72
C GLY A 164 -28.97 -5.71 -10.07
N SER A 165 -28.58 -4.56 -10.62
CA SER A 165 -29.09 -4.06 -11.89
C SER A 165 -28.58 -4.83 -13.13
N TYR A 166 -27.40 -5.45 -13.05
CA TYR A 166 -26.87 -6.27 -14.16
C TYR A 166 -27.53 -7.66 -14.25
N LYS A 167 -28.21 -8.13 -13.19
CA LYS A 167 -28.91 -9.42 -13.19
C LYS A 167 -30.33 -9.36 -13.78
N ALA A 168 -30.85 -8.17 -14.04
CA ALA A 168 -32.21 -7.97 -14.57
C ALA A 168 -32.25 -7.83 -16.11
N LEU A 169 -31.11 -7.99 -16.79
CA LEU A 169 -31.01 -7.86 -18.26
C LEU A 169 -30.57 -9.16 -18.96
N GLN A 170 -30.77 -10.33 -18.31
CA GLN A 170 -30.64 -11.65 -18.96
C GLN A 170 -31.96 -12.38 -18.98
#